data_cfd7a55fb13ba67e020aea0ea878983a
#
_entry.id   cfd7a55fb13ba67e020aea0ea878983a
#
_cell.length_a   1.000
_cell.length_b   1.000
_cell.length_c   1.000
_cell.angle_alpha   90.00
_cell.angle_beta   90.00
_cell.angle_gamma   90.00
#
_symmetry.space_group_name_H-M   'P 1'
#
loop_
_entity.id
_entity.type
_entity.pdbx_description
1 polymer ?
#
loop_
_entity_poly.entity_id
_entity_poly.type
_entity_poly.pdbx_seq_one_letter_code
_entity_poly.pdbx_strand_id
1 'polypeptide(L)'
;LNQCWDAEKNRDVAILCKVSNYSPVAPTQDIVFGNVDEAIALGASGVSMGAMTLGTYQGVQFETIGRFATECMQKGMPLIGHVYPKGESVPVEERTSWENIAYCIRSACEMGMDIVKTTYCGNPDAMAKALSTVPSGFRVVIQGGDAPAGLDAEGKLNHFLTITREAMDCGVGGVTMG
;
A
#
# COMPACT_ATOMS: atom_id res chain seq x y z
N LEU A 1 11.93 14.85 -5.81
CA LEU A 1 11.90 14.30 -7.18
C LEU A 1 12.99 14.92 -8.04
N ASN A 2 13.08 16.25 -8.13
CA ASN A 2 14.05 16.96 -9.00
C ASN A 2 15.54 16.65 -8.74
N GLN A 3 15.90 16.08 -7.59
CA GLN A 3 17.28 15.74 -7.24
C GLN A 3 17.68 14.30 -7.62
N CYS A 4 16.71 13.41 -7.77
CA CYS A 4 16.94 11.99 -8.00
C CYS A 4 16.33 11.46 -9.30
N TRP A 5 15.51 12.27 -9.98
CA TRP A 5 14.77 11.87 -11.15
C TRP A 5 15.31 12.52 -12.42
N ASP A 6 15.74 11.71 -13.35
CA ASP A 6 16.11 12.12 -14.71
C ASP A 6 14.96 11.74 -15.66
N ALA A 7 14.14 12.71 -16.02
CA ALA A 7 12.95 12.50 -16.84
C ALA A 7 13.28 11.95 -18.23
N GLU A 8 14.46 12.23 -18.80
CA GLU A 8 14.86 11.69 -20.11
C GLU A 8 15.24 10.23 -20.04
N LYS A 9 15.96 9.83 -18.98
CA LYS A 9 16.38 8.45 -18.77
C LYS A 9 15.26 7.53 -18.29
N ASN A 10 14.28 8.08 -17.58
CA ASN A 10 13.26 7.30 -16.88
C ASN A 10 11.85 7.57 -17.42
N ARG A 11 11.71 8.12 -18.61
CA ARG A 11 10.41 8.46 -19.23
C ARG A 11 9.39 7.32 -19.31
N ASP A 12 9.87 6.08 -19.33
CA ASP A 12 9.03 4.89 -19.43
C ASP A 12 8.66 4.30 -18.04
N VAL A 13 9.05 4.99 -16.95
CA VAL A 13 8.75 4.57 -15.57
C VAL A 13 7.78 5.56 -14.93
N ALA A 14 6.63 5.05 -14.46
CA ALA A 14 5.68 5.85 -13.72
C ALA A 14 6.22 6.23 -12.34
N ILE A 15 6.04 7.50 -11.94
CA ILE A 15 6.44 8.00 -10.63
C ILE A 15 5.22 8.15 -9.75
N LEU A 16 5.28 7.60 -8.56
CA LEU A 16 4.30 7.85 -7.50
C LEU A 16 4.87 8.86 -6.51
N CYS A 17 4.19 9.99 -6.34
CA CYS A 17 4.52 10.97 -5.32
C CYS A 17 3.85 10.59 -4.00
N LYS A 18 4.64 10.24 -2.99
CA LYS A 18 4.10 9.95 -1.66
C LYS A 18 3.90 11.24 -0.88
N VAL A 19 2.66 11.55 -0.51
CA VAL A 19 2.23 12.80 0.15
C VAL A 19 2.01 12.67 1.64
N SER A 20 2.20 11.49 2.19
CA SER A 20 2.07 11.21 3.63
C SER A 20 3.10 10.20 4.11
N ASN A 21 3.42 10.20 5.38
CA ASN A 21 4.24 9.16 6.02
C ASN A 21 3.97 9.09 7.52
N TYR A 22 4.28 7.94 8.12
CA TYR A 22 4.31 7.80 9.57
C TYR A 22 5.72 8.12 10.11
N SER A 23 5.80 8.33 11.42
CA SER A 23 7.09 8.50 12.09
C SER A 23 7.27 7.47 13.20
N PRO A 24 8.53 7.19 13.64
CA PRO A 24 8.78 6.32 14.80
C PRO A 24 8.12 6.82 16.08
N VAL A 25 7.86 8.13 16.19
CA VAL A 25 7.21 8.75 17.37
C VAL A 25 5.68 8.54 17.33
N ALA A 26 5.11 8.44 16.13
CA ALA A 26 3.68 8.19 15.92
C ALA A 26 3.49 7.07 14.87
N PRO A 27 3.82 5.81 15.22
CA PRO A 27 3.89 4.72 14.25
C PRO A 27 2.52 4.26 13.73
N THR A 28 1.44 4.66 14.40
CA THR A 28 0.06 4.31 14.04
C THR A 28 -0.70 5.44 13.36
N GLN A 29 -0.01 6.56 13.08
CA GLN A 29 -0.56 7.72 12.40
C GLN A 29 0.24 8.05 11.16
N ASP A 30 -0.40 8.03 9.99
CA ASP A 30 0.18 8.56 8.76
C ASP A 30 -0.14 10.07 8.68
N ILE A 31 0.87 10.90 8.52
CA ILE A 31 0.78 12.37 8.58
C ILE A 31 0.96 12.90 7.16
N VAL A 32 0.03 13.73 6.70
CA VAL A 32 0.08 14.37 5.38
C VAL A 32 1.00 15.58 5.41
N PHE A 33 1.85 15.71 4.40
CA PHE A 33 2.79 16.81 4.21
C PHE A 33 2.87 17.33 2.76
N GLY A 34 2.11 16.75 1.84
CA GLY A 34 2.02 17.18 0.43
C GLY A 34 0.56 17.24 -0.02
N ASN A 35 0.34 17.62 -1.26
CA ASN A 35 -0.97 17.69 -1.89
C ASN A 35 -0.92 17.21 -3.35
N VAL A 36 -2.09 17.10 -3.99
CA VAL A 36 -2.22 16.58 -5.35
C VAL A 36 -1.63 17.54 -6.38
N ASP A 37 -1.80 18.86 -6.19
CA ASP A 37 -1.28 19.86 -7.12
C ASP A 37 0.25 19.87 -7.18
N GLU A 38 0.90 19.73 -6.02
CA GLU A 38 2.35 19.59 -5.95
C GLU A 38 2.83 18.33 -6.66
N ALA A 39 2.13 17.19 -6.49
CA ALA A 39 2.46 15.96 -7.20
C ALA A 39 2.35 16.12 -8.71
N ILE A 40 1.30 16.78 -9.20
CA ILE A 40 1.12 17.09 -10.62
C ILE A 40 2.24 18.02 -11.13
N ALA A 41 2.53 19.09 -10.41
CA ALA A 41 3.59 20.04 -10.77
C ALA A 41 4.99 19.39 -10.83
N LEU A 42 5.21 18.33 -10.05
CA LEU A 42 6.44 17.51 -10.08
C LEU A 42 6.45 16.45 -11.19
N GLY A 43 5.39 16.35 -12.00
CA GLY A 43 5.28 15.36 -13.07
C GLY A 43 5.03 13.93 -12.58
N ALA A 44 4.41 13.76 -11.42
CA ALA A 44 4.05 12.45 -10.91
C ALA A 44 2.94 11.79 -11.76
N SER A 45 3.02 10.50 -11.91
CA SER A 45 2.01 9.66 -12.61
C SER A 45 0.86 9.25 -11.69
N GLY A 46 1.01 9.44 -10.39
CA GLY A 46 0.01 9.14 -9.37
C GLY A 46 0.44 9.64 -8.00
N VAL A 47 -0.50 9.64 -7.08
CA VAL A 47 -0.30 10.04 -5.68
C VAL A 47 -0.37 8.81 -4.79
N SER A 48 0.48 8.73 -3.78
CA SER A 48 0.37 7.67 -2.79
C SER A 48 0.33 8.22 -1.37
N MET A 49 -0.47 7.57 -0.52
CA MET A 49 -0.60 7.91 0.88
C MET A 49 -0.85 6.68 1.75
N GLY A 50 -0.62 6.81 3.04
CA GLY A 50 -0.73 5.71 3.99
C GLY A 50 -1.96 5.78 4.88
N ALA A 51 -2.32 4.63 5.45
CA ALA A 51 -3.19 4.53 6.61
C ALA A 51 -2.79 3.32 7.47
N MET A 52 -2.73 3.56 8.77
CA MET A 52 -2.61 2.51 9.78
C MET A 52 -4.01 2.25 10.35
N THR A 53 -4.60 1.13 9.91
CA THR A 53 -5.97 0.79 10.31
C THR A 53 -6.03 0.14 11.69
N LEU A 54 -7.22 0.10 12.27
CA LEU A 54 -7.52 -0.52 13.57
C LEU A 54 -6.78 0.15 14.72
N GLY A 55 -6.67 1.47 14.68
CA GLY A 55 -6.05 2.28 15.71
C GLY A 55 -6.77 3.60 15.97
N THR A 56 -6.33 4.33 16.98
CA THR A 56 -6.94 5.58 17.44
C THR A 56 -7.09 6.64 16.36
N TYR A 57 -6.14 6.73 15.45
CA TYR A 57 -6.12 7.74 14.39
C TYR A 57 -6.84 7.34 13.11
N GLN A 58 -7.42 6.14 13.04
CA GLN A 58 -8.04 5.62 11.83
C GLN A 58 -9.10 6.56 11.25
N GLY A 59 -9.99 7.11 12.09
CA GLY A 59 -11.07 7.99 11.63
C GLY A 59 -10.54 9.23 10.91
N VAL A 60 -9.55 9.90 11.48
CA VAL A 60 -8.90 11.09 10.88
C VAL A 60 -8.17 10.73 9.58
N GLN A 61 -7.49 9.59 9.56
CA GLN A 61 -6.81 9.11 8.34
C GLN A 61 -7.81 8.80 7.24
N PHE A 62 -8.92 8.14 7.55
CA PHE A 62 -9.97 7.81 6.57
C PHE A 62 -10.65 9.05 6.00
N GLU A 63 -10.97 10.04 6.84
CA GLU A 63 -11.50 11.33 6.39
C GLU A 63 -10.53 12.03 5.43
N THR A 64 -9.24 12.03 5.77
CA THR A 64 -8.19 12.64 4.94
C THR A 64 -8.05 11.93 3.60
N ILE A 65 -8.06 10.60 3.60
CA ILE A 65 -7.99 9.78 2.37
C ILE A 65 -9.20 10.04 1.47
N GLY A 66 -10.40 10.11 2.04
CA GLY A 66 -11.61 10.40 1.26
C GLY A 66 -11.56 11.77 0.55
N ARG A 67 -10.98 12.78 1.20
CA ARG A 67 -10.73 14.09 0.57
C ARG A 67 -9.71 14.00 -0.55
N PHE A 68 -8.58 13.31 -0.33
CA PHE A 68 -7.58 13.07 -1.38
C PHE A 68 -8.13 12.25 -2.55
N ALA A 69 -8.92 11.22 -2.28
CA ALA A 69 -9.56 10.41 -3.33
C ALA A 69 -10.47 11.27 -4.22
N THR A 70 -11.26 12.16 -3.62
CA THR A 70 -12.09 13.11 -4.36
C THR A 70 -11.25 14.05 -5.22
N GLU A 71 -10.19 14.63 -4.65
CA GLU A 71 -9.30 15.53 -5.38
C GLU A 71 -8.54 14.82 -6.52
N CYS A 72 -8.00 13.63 -6.25
CA CYS A 72 -7.34 12.79 -7.26
C CYS A 72 -8.29 12.46 -8.41
N MET A 73 -9.53 12.04 -8.12
CA MET A 73 -10.54 11.74 -9.12
C MET A 73 -10.85 12.99 -10.00
N GLN A 74 -11.01 14.16 -9.39
CA GLN A 74 -11.29 15.40 -10.12
C GLN A 74 -10.15 15.83 -11.05
N LYS A 75 -8.91 15.48 -10.69
CA LYS A 75 -7.69 15.84 -11.44
C LYS A 75 -7.17 14.71 -12.33
N GLY A 76 -7.84 13.56 -12.37
CA GLY A 76 -7.43 12.40 -13.15
C GLY A 76 -6.13 11.76 -12.66
N MET A 77 -5.82 11.88 -11.37
CA MET A 77 -4.63 11.30 -10.73
C MET A 77 -4.96 9.98 -10.04
N PRO A 78 -4.30 8.86 -10.35
CA PRO A 78 -4.45 7.63 -9.58
C PRO A 78 -4.03 7.82 -8.12
N LEU A 79 -4.84 7.28 -7.18
CA LEU A 79 -4.52 7.26 -5.76
C LEU A 79 -4.14 5.85 -5.30
N ILE A 80 -2.93 5.70 -4.80
CA ILE A 80 -2.40 4.44 -4.30
C ILE A 80 -2.35 4.46 -2.76
N GLY A 81 -3.03 3.54 -2.11
CA GLY A 81 -3.02 3.40 -0.66
C GLY A 81 -1.92 2.48 -0.15
N HIS A 82 -1.20 2.89 0.87
CA HIS A 82 -0.33 2.04 1.68
C HIS A 82 -1.08 1.72 2.99
N VAL A 83 -1.92 0.69 2.99
CA VAL A 83 -2.86 0.43 4.09
C VAL A 83 -2.47 -0.83 4.85
N TYR A 84 -2.22 -0.66 6.15
CA TYR A 84 -1.70 -1.72 7.00
C TYR A 84 -2.47 -1.84 8.31
N PRO A 85 -2.72 -3.07 8.83
CA PRO A 85 -3.38 -3.29 10.11
C PRO A 85 -2.37 -3.15 11.26
N LYS A 86 -1.86 -1.93 11.44
CA LYS A 86 -0.80 -1.63 12.44
C LYS A 86 -1.28 -0.76 13.60
N GLY A 87 -2.58 -0.53 13.70
CA GLY A 87 -3.16 0.20 14.83
C GLY A 87 -2.98 -0.55 16.15
N GLU A 88 -3.21 0.15 17.24
CA GLU A 88 -2.98 -0.33 18.61
C GLU A 88 -3.91 -1.50 18.99
N SER A 89 -5.03 -1.64 18.30
CA SER A 89 -5.99 -2.72 18.53
C SER A 89 -5.59 -4.07 17.92
N VAL A 90 -4.50 -4.11 17.13
CA VAL A 90 -4.07 -5.33 16.43
C VAL A 90 -2.75 -5.85 17.04
N PRO A 91 -2.77 -7.01 17.71
CA PRO A 91 -1.56 -7.72 18.10
C PRO A 91 -0.63 -7.95 16.91
N VAL A 92 0.68 -7.95 17.14
CA VAL A 92 1.67 -8.08 16.05
C VAL A 92 1.49 -9.36 15.24
N GLU A 93 1.19 -10.46 15.92
CA GLU A 93 0.94 -11.80 15.37
C GLU A 93 -0.32 -11.87 14.49
N GLU A 94 -1.29 -10.96 14.69
CA GLU A 94 -2.53 -10.91 13.93
C GLU A 94 -2.48 -9.97 12.72
N ARG A 95 -1.39 -9.22 12.55
CA ARG A 95 -1.25 -8.24 11.46
C ARG A 95 -1.23 -8.85 10.06
N THR A 96 -1.02 -10.14 9.96
CA THR A 96 -1.07 -10.89 8.70
C THR A 96 -2.30 -11.79 8.59
N SER A 97 -3.24 -11.75 9.56
CA SER A 97 -4.48 -12.50 9.48
C SER A 97 -5.29 -12.03 8.25
N TRP A 98 -5.99 -12.96 7.60
CA TRP A 98 -6.77 -12.62 6.41
C TRP A 98 -7.89 -11.62 6.73
N GLU A 99 -8.47 -11.66 7.93
CA GLU A 99 -9.51 -10.74 8.39
C GLU A 99 -9.00 -9.29 8.43
N ASN A 100 -7.84 -9.08 9.04
CA ASN A 100 -7.23 -7.75 9.16
C ASN A 100 -6.73 -7.24 7.81
N ILE A 101 -6.20 -8.10 6.96
CA ILE A 101 -5.81 -7.73 5.59
C ILE A 101 -7.05 -7.44 4.73
N ALA A 102 -8.12 -8.23 4.83
CA ALA A 102 -9.40 -7.96 4.17
C ALA A 102 -9.98 -6.60 4.60
N TYR A 103 -9.90 -6.26 5.89
CA TYR A 103 -10.31 -4.95 6.38
C TYR A 103 -9.53 -3.81 5.72
N CYS A 104 -8.21 -3.95 5.59
CA CYS A 104 -7.37 -2.96 4.90
C CYS A 104 -7.76 -2.81 3.42
N ILE A 105 -7.90 -3.92 2.71
CA ILE A 105 -8.24 -3.96 1.28
C ILE A 105 -9.64 -3.34 1.07
N ARG A 106 -10.61 -3.76 1.87
CA ARG A 106 -11.98 -3.29 1.79
C ARG A 106 -12.10 -1.80 2.09
N SER A 107 -11.47 -1.34 3.17
CA SER A 107 -11.46 0.08 3.54
C SER A 107 -10.84 0.94 2.44
N ALA A 108 -9.71 0.50 1.85
CA ALA A 108 -9.08 1.22 0.75
C ALA A 108 -10.01 1.35 -0.46
N CYS A 109 -10.68 0.26 -0.84
CA CYS A 109 -11.64 0.25 -1.94
C CYS A 109 -12.82 1.20 -1.68
N GLU A 110 -13.39 1.15 -0.48
CA GLU A 110 -14.55 1.99 -0.10
C GLU A 110 -14.19 3.48 0.05
N MET A 111 -12.95 3.79 0.39
CA MET A 111 -12.44 5.17 0.44
C MET A 111 -12.10 5.76 -0.94
N GLY A 112 -12.21 4.99 -2.02
CA GLY A 112 -11.97 5.47 -3.38
C GLY A 112 -10.51 5.44 -3.82
N MET A 113 -9.67 4.60 -3.21
CA MET A 113 -8.35 4.33 -3.73
C MET A 113 -8.43 3.47 -5.00
N ASP A 114 -7.54 3.69 -5.96
CA ASP A 114 -7.47 2.91 -7.20
C ASP A 114 -6.67 1.62 -7.02
N ILE A 115 -5.64 1.69 -6.20
CA ILE A 115 -4.75 0.57 -5.89
C ILE A 115 -4.46 0.58 -4.39
N VAL A 116 -4.44 -0.59 -3.77
CA VAL A 116 -3.96 -0.73 -2.38
C VAL A 116 -2.71 -1.60 -2.30
N LYS A 117 -1.72 -1.11 -1.57
CA LYS A 117 -0.56 -1.87 -1.12
C LYS A 117 -0.78 -2.29 0.33
N THR A 118 -0.67 -3.60 0.60
CA THR A 118 -0.83 -4.15 1.94
C THR A 118 0.16 -5.30 2.19
N THR A 119 0.00 -6.01 3.31
CA THR A 119 0.84 -7.16 3.66
C THR A 119 0.26 -8.45 3.07
N TYR A 120 1.14 -9.38 2.70
CA TYR A 120 0.73 -10.74 2.32
C TYR A 120 0.29 -11.53 3.56
N CYS A 121 -0.78 -12.32 3.43
CA CYS A 121 -1.29 -13.15 4.54
C CYS A 121 -0.39 -14.35 4.92
N GLY A 122 0.70 -14.59 4.18
CA GLY A 122 1.59 -15.75 4.38
C GLY A 122 1.02 -17.08 3.90
N ASN A 123 -0.17 -17.08 3.32
CA ASN A 123 -0.87 -18.24 2.81
C ASN A 123 -1.74 -17.84 1.61
N PRO A 124 -1.66 -18.57 0.45
CA PRO A 124 -2.42 -18.23 -0.76
C PRO A 124 -3.94 -18.26 -0.58
N ASP A 125 -4.47 -19.27 0.13
CA ASP A 125 -5.92 -19.41 0.35
C ASP A 125 -6.45 -18.26 1.22
N ALA A 126 -5.72 -17.89 2.27
CA ALA A 126 -6.03 -16.76 3.13
C ALA A 126 -6.01 -15.45 2.34
N MET A 127 -5.02 -15.24 1.46
CA MET A 127 -4.94 -14.07 0.61
C MET A 127 -6.07 -14.02 -0.42
N ALA A 128 -6.38 -15.13 -1.09
CA ALA A 128 -7.51 -15.23 -2.01
C ALA A 128 -8.85 -14.89 -1.31
N LYS A 129 -9.03 -15.34 -0.07
CA LYS A 129 -10.19 -15.00 0.76
C LYS A 129 -10.25 -13.50 1.07
N ALA A 130 -9.13 -12.87 1.42
CA ALA A 130 -9.09 -11.43 1.62
C ALA A 130 -9.43 -10.65 0.34
N LEU A 131 -8.89 -11.07 -0.82
CA LEU A 131 -9.18 -10.47 -2.12
C LEU A 131 -10.66 -10.58 -2.52
N SER A 132 -11.33 -11.66 -2.13
CA SER A 132 -12.76 -11.88 -2.46
C SER A 132 -13.71 -10.86 -1.80
N THR A 133 -13.22 -10.04 -0.87
CA THR A 133 -14.03 -9.01 -0.19
C THR A 133 -14.21 -7.73 -1.00
N VAL A 134 -13.53 -7.60 -2.13
CA VAL A 134 -13.61 -6.44 -3.03
C VAL A 134 -13.96 -6.86 -4.45
N PRO A 135 -14.44 -5.94 -5.31
CA PRO A 135 -14.70 -6.24 -6.72
C PRO A 135 -13.47 -6.75 -7.44
N SER A 136 -13.63 -7.67 -8.38
CA SER A 136 -12.55 -8.33 -9.14
C SER A 136 -11.65 -7.36 -9.94
N GLY A 137 -12.11 -6.14 -10.18
CA GLY A 137 -11.33 -5.08 -10.84
C GLY A 137 -10.47 -4.24 -9.91
N PHE A 138 -10.66 -4.35 -8.59
CA PHE A 138 -9.87 -3.60 -7.63
C PHE A 138 -8.45 -4.18 -7.51
N ARG A 139 -7.43 -3.34 -7.63
CA ARG A 139 -6.04 -3.79 -7.68
C ARG A 139 -5.41 -3.77 -6.30
N VAL A 140 -4.93 -4.94 -5.88
CA VAL A 140 -4.18 -5.12 -4.64
C VAL A 140 -2.74 -5.49 -4.99
N VAL A 141 -1.78 -4.80 -4.41
CA VAL A 141 -0.36 -5.16 -4.48
C VAL A 141 0.17 -5.46 -3.09
N ILE A 142 1.11 -6.39 -2.98
CA ILE A 142 1.71 -6.72 -1.69
C ILE A 142 3.08 -6.06 -1.51
N GLN A 143 3.43 -5.76 -0.26
CA GLN A 143 4.82 -5.44 0.08
C GLN A 143 5.67 -6.71 0.15
N GLY A 144 6.94 -6.61 -0.23
CA GLY A 144 7.89 -7.74 -0.14
C GLY A 144 8.18 -8.19 1.29
N GLY A 145 7.98 -7.31 2.27
CA GLY A 145 8.29 -7.60 3.68
C GLY A 145 9.77 -7.79 3.95
N ASP A 146 10.08 -8.24 5.15
CA ASP A 146 11.43 -8.63 5.56
C ASP A 146 11.59 -10.14 5.39
N ALA A 147 12.73 -10.57 4.85
CA ALA A 147 13.06 -11.98 4.80
C ALA A 147 13.30 -12.50 6.23
N PRO A 148 12.98 -13.78 6.52
CA PRO A 148 13.29 -14.40 7.80
C PRO A 148 14.76 -14.23 8.19
N ALA A 149 15.03 -14.02 9.47
CA ALA A 149 16.39 -13.88 9.98
C ALA A 149 17.20 -15.17 9.75
N GLY A 150 18.50 -15.00 9.50
CA GLY A 150 19.43 -16.13 9.34
C GLY A 150 19.53 -16.70 7.90
N LEU A 151 18.76 -16.18 6.94
CA LEU A 151 18.92 -16.55 5.54
C LEU A 151 20.11 -15.81 4.91
N ASP A 152 20.89 -16.53 4.11
CA ASP A 152 21.87 -15.95 3.19
C ASP A 152 21.19 -15.23 2.00
N ALA A 153 21.96 -14.69 1.08
CA ALA A 153 21.45 -13.93 -0.06
C ALA A 153 20.55 -14.79 -0.98
N GLU A 154 20.93 -16.04 -1.21
CA GLU A 154 20.17 -16.99 -2.04
C GLU A 154 18.87 -17.39 -1.34
N GLY A 155 18.90 -17.67 -0.05
CA GLY A 155 17.74 -17.99 0.76
C GLY A 155 16.73 -16.83 0.80
N LYS A 156 17.20 -15.58 0.91
CA LYS A 156 16.36 -14.38 0.84
C LYS A 156 15.71 -14.24 -0.54
N LEU A 157 16.47 -14.42 -1.61
CA LEU A 157 15.95 -14.35 -2.97
C LEU A 157 14.86 -15.41 -3.18
N ASN A 158 15.12 -16.66 -2.80
CA ASN A 158 14.16 -17.76 -2.92
C ASN A 158 12.88 -17.50 -2.10
N HIS A 159 13.01 -16.93 -0.91
CA HIS A 159 11.87 -16.52 -0.10
C HIS A 159 10.99 -15.50 -0.83
N PHE A 160 11.58 -14.43 -1.37
CA PHE A 160 10.84 -13.40 -2.10
C PHE A 160 10.21 -13.92 -3.40
N LEU A 161 10.90 -14.80 -4.12
CA LEU A 161 10.36 -15.44 -5.32
C LEU A 161 9.16 -16.33 -5.00
N THR A 162 9.22 -17.06 -3.88
CA THR A 162 8.12 -17.91 -3.41
C THR A 162 6.90 -17.06 -3.05
N ILE A 163 7.06 -16.03 -2.21
CA ILE A 163 5.96 -15.12 -1.85
C ILE A 163 5.37 -14.44 -3.09
N THR A 164 6.22 -13.98 -4.00
CA THR A 164 5.78 -13.35 -5.24
C THR A 164 4.91 -14.31 -6.06
N ARG A 165 5.34 -15.54 -6.24
CA ARG A 165 4.61 -16.56 -6.98
C ARG A 165 3.26 -16.85 -6.33
N GLU A 166 3.26 -17.17 -5.04
CA GLU A 166 2.05 -17.47 -4.28
C GLU A 166 1.03 -16.31 -4.34
N ALA A 167 1.50 -15.06 -4.19
CA ALA A 167 0.65 -13.90 -4.25
C ALA A 167 0.06 -13.69 -5.66
N MET A 168 0.86 -13.84 -6.70
CA MET A 168 0.38 -13.71 -8.08
C MET A 168 -0.61 -14.83 -8.44
N ASP A 169 -0.35 -16.06 -8.01
CA ASP A 169 -1.22 -17.21 -8.29
C ASP A 169 -2.61 -17.06 -7.61
N CYS A 170 -2.71 -16.36 -6.47
CA CYS A 170 -4.00 -16.09 -5.82
C CYS A 170 -4.72 -14.82 -6.30
N GLY A 171 -4.18 -14.10 -7.30
CA GLY A 171 -4.84 -12.97 -7.95
C GLY A 171 -4.43 -11.58 -7.46
N VAL A 172 -3.33 -11.46 -6.74
CA VAL A 172 -2.71 -10.16 -6.42
C VAL A 172 -2.22 -9.49 -7.71
N GLY A 173 -2.44 -8.19 -7.84
CA GLY A 173 -2.12 -7.43 -9.05
C GLY A 173 -0.64 -7.08 -9.22
N GLY A 174 0.19 -7.34 -8.22
CA GLY A 174 1.63 -7.07 -8.25
C GLY A 174 2.29 -7.12 -6.88
N VAL A 175 3.62 -6.96 -6.90
CA VAL A 175 4.45 -6.89 -5.70
C VAL A 175 5.29 -5.62 -5.69
N THR A 176 5.61 -5.12 -4.50
CA THR A 176 6.48 -3.96 -4.31
C THR A 176 7.62 -4.35 -3.40
N MET A 177 8.84 -4.22 -3.89
CA MET A 177 10.07 -4.51 -3.16
C MET A 177 10.89 -3.24 -3.02
N GLY A 178 11.56 -3.09 -1.87
CA GLY A 178 12.51 -2.02 -1.59
C GLY A 178 13.93 -2.54 -1.56
#